data_c3a3418d6b96e29027f717a9ae7f5b65
#
_entry.id   c3a3418d6b96e29027f717a9ae7f5b65
#
_cell.length_a   1.000
_cell.length_b   1.000
_cell.length_c   1.000
_cell.angle_alpha   90.00
_cell.angle_beta   90.00
_cell.angle_gamma   90.00
#
_symmetry.space_group_name_H-M   'P 1'
#
loop_
_entity.id
_entity.type
_entity.pdbx_description
1 polymer ?
#
loop_
_entity_poly.entity_id
_entity_poly.type
_entity_poly.pdbx_seq_one_letter_code
_entity_poly.pdbx_strand_id
1 'polypeptide(L)'
;MDTQMVLTHTGKIYFNRSLGLEFLTVGDYGKENNIKADFLGLTKKIEGVQHHDVDLMDKWVATISSQKGCPMKCTFCDVHKYGFFGNASLPDLEYQIRYIIEHEDIRFTNRFNVHYARMGEPTWNPAVLDFTESRLDDLVKECGLHAVTIHPVVSTMMPRSNNNLSSYLKHWCEIKNTQRHGEAGLQLSINSTSDDQREAQFAGKSLSLREIANIASDLPMPVGRKYTLNFAVTEATILDAKVLDSLFDRDKFIVKITPIHQTKTALEHNYDITTSYDDYSVYDKFEQ
;
A
#
# COMPACT_ATOMS: atom_id res chain seq x y z
N MET A 1 11.06 24.76 -11.55
CA MET A 1 10.83 23.54 -10.74
C MET A 1 10.38 22.44 -11.67
N ASP A 2 10.98 21.28 -11.57
CA ASP A 2 10.75 20.18 -12.53
C ASP A 2 9.64 19.20 -12.09
N THR A 3 8.83 19.61 -11.11
CA THR A 3 7.70 18.80 -10.62
C THR A 3 6.40 19.31 -11.19
N GLN A 4 5.72 18.42 -11.91
CA GLN A 4 4.36 18.64 -12.42
C GLN A 4 3.34 18.10 -11.43
N MET A 5 2.19 18.75 -11.37
CA MET A 5 1.06 18.32 -10.53
C MET A 5 -0.17 18.11 -11.38
N VAL A 6 -0.89 17.01 -11.08
CA VAL A 6 -2.21 16.73 -11.62
C VAL A 6 -3.17 16.65 -10.45
N LEU A 7 -4.22 17.46 -10.49
CA LEU A 7 -5.32 17.38 -9.55
C LEU A 7 -6.24 16.22 -9.95
N THR A 8 -6.56 15.37 -9.00
CA THR A 8 -7.53 14.29 -9.17
C THR A 8 -8.75 14.54 -8.29
N HIS A 9 -9.80 13.77 -8.48
CA HIS A 9 -10.98 13.82 -7.62
C HIS A 9 -10.65 13.57 -6.14
N THR A 10 -9.60 12.82 -5.87
CA THR A 10 -9.25 12.35 -4.52
C THR A 10 -7.96 12.95 -3.96
N GLY A 11 -7.23 13.75 -4.70
CA GLY A 11 -5.98 14.37 -4.23
C GLY A 11 -5.10 14.86 -5.35
N LYS A 12 -3.82 14.95 -5.09
CA LYS A 12 -2.83 15.49 -6.02
C LYS A 12 -1.78 14.44 -6.34
N ILE A 13 -1.50 14.26 -7.63
CA ILE A 13 -0.39 13.45 -8.12
C ILE A 13 0.72 14.37 -8.57
N TYR A 14 1.92 14.10 -8.13
CA TYR A 14 3.14 14.83 -8.47
C TYR A 14 4.08 13.93 -9.25
N PHE A 15 4.70 14.49 -10.28
CA PHE A 15 5.77 13.82 -11.02
C PHE A 15 6.97 14.74 -11.17
N ASN A 16 8.10 14.36 -10.54
CA ASN A 16 9.37 15.05 -10.75
C ASN A 16 10.14 14.40 -11.89
N ARG A 17 10.31 15.15 -13.00
CA ARG A 17 10.94 14.64 -14.20
C ARG A 17 12.42 14.34 -14.02
N SER A 18 13.16 15.21 -13.33
CA SER A 18 14.60 15.04 -13.11
C SER A 18 14.92 13.84 -12.25
N LEU A 19 14.08 13.57 -11.25
CA LEU A 19 14.24 12.42 -10.36
C LEU A 19 13.63 11.14 -10.93
N GLY A 20 12.69 11.24 -11.89
CA GLY A 20 11.93 10.11 -12.41
C GLY A 20 11.02 9.48 -11.35
N LEU A 21 10.46 10.30 -10.45
CA LEU A 21 9.65 9.86 -9.33
C LEU A 21 8.25 10.43 -9.38
N GLU A 22 7.28 9.57 -9.18
CA GLU A 22 5.88 9.93 -9.00
C GLU A 22 5.47 9.68 -7.55
N PHE A 23 4.78 10.62 -6.96
CA PHE A 23 4.26 10.53 -5.61
C PHE A 23 2.93 11.28 -5.52
N LEU A 24 2.16 11.03 -4.48
CA LEU A 24 0.83 11.61 -4.37
C LEU A 24 0.43 11.87 -2.92
N THR A 25 -0.49 12.79 -2.77
CA THR A 25 -1.18 13.05 -1.52
C THR A 25 -2.68 12.86 -1.71
N VAL A 26 -3.28 12.18 -0.76
CA VAL A 26 -4.72 12.00 -0.70
C VAL A 26 -5.20 12.21 0.73
N GLY A 27 -6.39 12.81 0.87
CA GLY A 27 -7.15 12.65 2.09
C GLY A 27 -7.55 11.17 2.25
N ASP A 28 -7.88 10.76 3.45
CA ASP A 28 -8.70 9.57 3.57
C ASP A 28 -10.14 10.03 3.33
N TYR A 29 -10.55 9.86 2.13
CA TYR A 29 -11.94 10.06 1.81
C TYR A 29 -12.69 8.99 2.57
N GLY A 30 -12.96 9.26 3.82
CA GLY A 30 -13.93 8.55 4.65
C GLY A 30 -15.29 8.62 4.00
N LYS A 31 -15.23 8.59 2.69
CA LYS A 31 -16.35 8.48 1.83
C LYS A 31 -17.05 7.19 2.14
N GLU A 32 -18.27 7.23 1.73
CA GLU A 32 -19.23 6.17 1.55
C GLU A 32 -18.61 4.81 1.21
N ASN A 33 -17.37 4.81 0.78
CA ASN A 33 -16.55 3.70 0.32
C ASN A 33 -15.34 3.44 1.18
N ASN A 34 -15.32 3.88 2.41
CA ASN A 34 -14.24 3.49 3.30
C ASN A 34 -14.41 2.03 3.71
N ILE A 35 -14.13 1.14 2.76
CA ILE A 35 -14.04 -0.30 2.97
C ILE A 35 -13.11 -0.64 4.14
N LYS A 36 -12.17 0.25 4.47
CA LYS A 36 -11.35 0.13 5.68
C LYS A 36 -12.17 0.15 6.97
N ALA A 37 -13.36 0.72 6.95
CA ALA A 37 -14.25 0.66 8.09
C ALA A 37 -14.60 -0.79 8.42
N ASP A 38 -14.80 -1.62 7.42
CA ASP A 38 -15.13 -3.03 7.59
C ASP A 38 -13.98 -3.82 8.21
N PHE A 39 -12.73 -3.46 7.87
CA PHE A 39 -11.53 -4.07 8.46
C PHE A 39 -11.32 -3.72 9.94
N LEU A 40 -11.91 -2.66 10.40
CA LEU A 40 -11.86 -2.24 11.79
C LEU A 40 -13.03 -2.80 12.60
N GLY A 41 -13.80 -3.73 12.06
CA GLY A 41 -15.02 -4.27 12.67
C GLY A 41 -16.21 -3.34 12.56
N LEU A 42 -16.12 -2.34 11.67
CA LEU A 42 -17.23 -1.50 11.31
C LEU A 42 -17.94 -2.19 10.17
N THR A 43 -19.17 -2.53 10.38
CA THR A 43 -19.99 -3.28 9.44
C THR A 43 -20.21 -2.51 8.13
N LYS A 44 -20.20 -3.25 7.02
CA LYS A 44 -20.71 -2.80 5.73
C LYS A 44 -22.02 -2.08 5.88
N LYS A 45 -22.18 -0.99 5.08
CA LYS A 45 -23.46 -0.31 4.91
C LYS A 45 -24.50 -0.71 5.95
N ILE A 46 -24.30 -0.29 7.18
CA ILE A 46 -25.40 -0.33 8.13
C ILE A 46 -26.34 0.79 7.68
N GLU A 47 -27.58 0.44 7.43
CA GLU A 47 -28.64 1.40 7.20
C GLU A 47 -28.61 2.45 8.31
N GLY A 48 -28.38 3.72 7.93
CA GLY A 48 -28.26 4.84 8.88
C GLY A 48 -26.86 5.24 9.30
N VAL A 49 -25.80 4.59 8.82
CA VAL A 49 -24.43 5.11 8.98
C VAL A 49 -24.24 6.30 8.04
N GLN A 50 -24.03 7.46 8.64
CA GLN A 50 -23.67 8.65 7.88
C GLN A 50 -22.19 8.59 7.50
N HIS A 51 -21.93 8.57 6.21
CA HIS A 51 -20.61 8.71 5.67
C HIS A 51 -20.23 10.19 5.65
N HIS A 52 -19.03 10.51 6.09
CA HIS A 52 -18.49 11.87 6.03
C HIS A 52 -17.08 11.84 5.47
N ASP A 53 -16.70 12.91 4.80
CA ASP A 53 -15.32 13.07 4.36
C ASP A 53 -14.42 13.19 5.59
N VAL A 54 -13.30 12.48 5.59
CA VAL A 54 -12.26 12.63 6.61
C VAL A 54 -11.32 13.72 6.15
N ASP A 55 -11.25 14.80 6.93
CA ASP A 55 -10.35 15.90 6.65
C ASP A 55 -8.88 15.45 6.70
N LEU A 56 -8.03 16.15 5.95
CA LEU A 56 -6.58 15.94 6.02
C LEU A 56 -6.03 16.19 7.44
N MET A 57 -6.68 17.04 8.22
CA MET A 57 -6.34 17.24 9.63
C MET A 57 -6.66 16.01 10.49
N ASP A 58 -7.61 15.19 10.11
CA ASP A 58 -7.88 13.94 10.82
C ASP A 58 -6.99 12.81 10.31
N LYS A 59 -6.84 12.71 9.00
CA LYS A 59 -6.00 11.69 8.39
C LYS A 59 -5.48 12.11 7.03
N TRP A 60 -4.18 12.16 6.91
CA TRP A 60 -3.46 12.52 5.71
C TRP A 60 -2.64 11.34 5.19
N VAL A 61 -2.75 11.03 3.90
CA VAL A 61 -2.02 9.94 3.26
C VAL A 61 -1.08 10.49 2.21
N ALA A 62 0.22 10.31 2.42
CA ALA A 62 1.26 10.47 1.42
C ALA A 62 1.62 9.08 0.86
N THR A 63 1.59 8.92 -0.47
CA THR A 63 2.06 7.69 -1.11
C THR A 63 3.26 8.01 -1.97
N ILE A 64 4.40 7.42 -1.64
CA ILE A 64 5.69 7.72 -2.25
C ILE A 64 6.27 6.52 -3.00
N SER A 65 7.16 6.82 -3.91
CA SER A 65 7.90 5.85 -4.71
C SER A 65 9.15 5.37 -3.99
N SER A 66 9.32 4.06 -3.90
CA SER A 66 10.54 3.43 -3.38
C SER A 66 11.59 3.18 -4.45
N GLN A 67 11.21 3.27 -5.72
CA GLN A 67 12.11 3.05 -6.87
C GLN A 67 11.76 4.02 -8.00
N LYS A 68 12.70 4.24 -8.91
CA LYS A 68 12.52 4.99 -10.16
C LYS A 68 12.04 4.01 -11.24
N GLY A 69 10.73 3.96 -11.45
CA GLY A 69 10.07 2.88 -12.19
C GLY A 69 9.84 1.64 -11.35
N CYS A 70 9.61 0.49 -12.00
CA CYS A 70 9.39 -0.78 -11.30
C CYS A 70 9.85 -1.97 -12.14
N PRO A 71 10.66 -2.90 -11.57
CA PRO A 71 11.11 -4.08 -12.28
C PRO A 71 10.06 -5.20 -12.31
N MET A 72 8.99 -5.09 -11.51
CA MET A 72 7.85 -5.98 -11.56
C MET A 72 7.05 -5.67 -12.83
N LYS A 73 6.40 -6.65 -13.39
CA LYS A 73 5.59 -6.50 -14.62
C LYS A 73 4.15 -6.90 -14.37
N CYS A 74 3.57 -6.39 -13.28
CA CYS A 74 2.20 -6.71 -12.92
C CYS A 74 1.24 -6.31 -14.03
N THR A 75 0.37 -7.22 -14.42
CA THR A 75 -0.54 -7.07 -15.54
C THR A 75 -1.68 -6.08 -15.30
N PHE A 76 -1.75 -5.51 -14.10
CA PHE A 76 -2.73 -4.48 -13.71
C PHE A 76 -2.10 -3.12 -13.41
N CYS A 77 -0.78 -2.94 -13.63
CA CYS A 77 -0.06 -1.73 -13.22
C CYS A 77 0.70 -1.10 -14.40
N ASP A 78 0.59 0.21 -14.57
CA ASP A 78 1.26 0.95 -15.66
C ASP A 78 2.71 1.30 -15.36
N VAL A 79 3.16 1.21 -14.11
CA VAL A 79 4.49 1.70 -13.69
C VAL A 79 5.64 1.03 -14.44
N HIS A 80 5.52 -0.26 -14.75
CA HIS A 80 6.58 -0.97 -15.49
C HIS A 80 6.82 -0.43 -16.91
N LYS A 81 5.84 0.29 -17.50
CA LYS A 81 5.98 0.93 -18.81
C LYS A 81 6.99 2.08 -18.81
N TYR A 82 7.27 2.66 -17.65
CA TYR A 82 8.34 3.65 -17.47
C TYR A 82 9.75 3.03 -17.50
N GLY A 83 9.85 1.71 -17.35
CA GLY A 83 11.12 1.02 -17.16
C GLY A 83 11.52 0.94 -15.69
N PHE A 84 12.81 0.67 -15.46
CA PHE A 84 13.39 0.61 -14.11
C PHE A 84 14.79 1.24 -14.13
N PHE A 85 15.01 2.24 -13.27
CA PHE A 85 16.24 3.06 -13.24
C PHE A 85 16.94 3.01 -11.87
N GLY A 86 16.51 2.08 -11.00
CA GLY A 86 17.12 1.85 -9.70
C GLY A 86 16.25 2.25 -8.51
N ASN A 87 16.81 2.08 -7.33
CA ASN A 87 16.16 2.44 -6.07
C ASN A 87 16.16 3.96 -5.87
N ALA A 88 15.11 4.47 -5.25
CA ALA A 88 15.10 5.81 -4.69
C ALA A 88 16.11 5.89 -3.54
N SER A 89 16.99 6.88 -3.59
CA SER A 89 17.94 7.15 -2.50
C SER A 89 17.26 7.75 -1.27
N LEU A 90 17.97 7.84 -0.16
CA LEU A 90 17.47 8.51 1.04
C LEU A 90 17.03 9.97 0.73
N PRO A 91 17.84 10.81 0.06
CA PRO A 91 17.39 12.13 -0.38
C PRO A 91 16.17 12.12 -1.31
N ASP A 92 16.03 11.09 -2.17
CA ASP A 92 14.85 10.95 -3.03
C ASP A 92 13.57 10.68 -2.19
N LEU A 93 13.67 9.88 -1.14
CA LEU A 93 12.55 9.61 -0.22
C LEU A 93 12.18 10.86 0.58
N GLU A 94 13.20 11.57 1.12
CA GLU A 94 13.01 12.84 1.82
C GLU A 94 12.34 13.89 0.93
N TYR A 95 12.80 14.03 -0.31
CA TYR A 95 12.26 14.99 -1.26
C TYR A 95 10.74 14.83 -1.45
N GLN A 96 10.27 13.61 -1.62
CA GLN A 96 8.86 13.33 -1.86
C GLN A 96 7.99 13.75 -0.67
N ILE A 97 8.39 13.42 0.55
CA ILE A 97 7.66 13.78 1.77
C ILE A 97 7.72 15.29 2.00
N ARG A 98 8.90 15.90 1.90
CA ARG A 98 9.08 17.35 2.03
C ARG A 98 8.19 18.09 1.04
N TYR A 99 8.24 17.68 -0.23
CA TYR A 99 7.43 18.32 -1.27
C TYR A 99 5.94 18.25 -0.98
N ILE A 100 5.42 17.08 -0.57
CA ILE A 100 4.02 16.92 -0.19
C ILE A 100 3.65 17.88 0.95
N ILE A 101 4.42 17.90 2.03
CA ILE A 101 4.10 18.72 3.22
C ILE A 101 4.16 20.22 2.89
N GLU A 102 5.17 20.66 2.14
CA GLU A 102 5.37 22.07 1.80
C GLU A 102 4.32 22.62 0.82
N HIS A 103 3.69 21.73 0.01
CA HIS A 103 2.71 22.13 -1.02
C HIS A 103 1.25 21.93 -0.61
N GLU A 104 1.03 21.52 0.64
CA GLU A 104 -0.30 21.51 1.26
C GLU A 104 -0.37 22.58 2.35
N ASP A 105 -1.52 23.26 2.42
CA ASP A 105 -1.75 24.30 3.44
C ASP A 105 -2.24 23.69 4.76
N ILE A 106 -1.50 22.70 5.25
CA ILE A 106 -1.80 21.94 6.46
C ILE A 106 -0.56 21.90 7.34
N ARG A 107 -0.72 22.24 8.61
CA ARG A 107 0.37 22.19 9.60
C ARG A 107 0.07 21.28 10.77
N PHE A 108 -1.09 20.62 10.76
CA PHE A 108 -1.51 19.68 11.78
C PHE A 108 -2.28 18.53 11.15
N THR A 109 -2.01 17.32 11.62
CA THR A 109 -2.85 16.15 11.33
C THR A 109 -2.83 15.19 12.52
N ASN A 110 -3.96 14.59 12.82
CA ASN A 110 -4.04 13.53 13.83
C ASN A 110 -3.26 12.29 13.40
N ARG A 111 -3.28 12.00 12.09
CA ARG A 111 -2.65 10.80 11.56
C ARG A 111 -2.02 11.05 10.19
N PHE A 112 -0.71 10.94 10.11
CA PHE A 112 0.04 11.03 8.86
C PHE A 112 0.46 9.63 8.40
N ASN A 113 -0.13 9.13 7.33
CA ASN A 113 0.22 7.85 6.73
C ASN A 113 1.24 8.05 5.61
N VAL A 114 2.33 7.30 5.63
CA VAL A 114 3.34 7.29 4.57
C VAL A 114 3.38 5.91 3.94
N HIS A 115 2.83 5.78 2.73
CA HIS A 115 2.77 4.52 2.01
C HIS A 115 3.90 4.41 1.00
N TYR A 116 4.75 3.40 1.14
CA TYR A 116 5.77 3.05 0.14
C TYR A 116 5.14 2.16 -0.93
N ALA A 117 4.25 2.74 -1.73
CA ALA A 117 3.36 1.99 -2.61
C ALA A 117 3.05 2.67 -3.95
N ARG A 118 3.84 3.69 -4.36
CA ARG A 118 3.59 4.32 -5.67
C ARG A 118 4.35 3.63 -6.78
N MET A 119 5.64 3.86 -6.92
CA MET A 119 6.49 3.19 -7.91
C MET A 119 7.48 2.29 -7.21
N GLY A 120 7.65 1.07 -7.73
CA GLY A 120 8.64 0.12 -7.25
C GLY A 120 8.12 -0.93 -6.27
N GLU A 121 9.03 -1.81 -5.93
CA GLU A 121 8.86 -2.85 -4.91
C GLU A 121 9.76 -2.49 -3.72
N PRO A 122 9.19 -2.05 -2.58
CA PRO A 122 9.97 -1.48 -1.49
C PRO A 122 10.96 -2.45 -0.84
N THR A 123 10.70 -3.76 -0.91
CA THR A 123 11.58 -4.76 -0.28
C THR A 123 12.93 -4.92 -0.99
N TRP A 124 13.10 -4.35 -2.18
CA TRP A 124 14.41 -4.24 -2.85
C TRP A 124 15.18 -2.98 -2.48
N ASN A 125 14.56 -2.07 -1.73
CA ASN A 125 15.19 -0.81 -1.35
C ASN A 125 15.44 -0.73 0.17
N PRO A 126 16.65 -1.04 0.66
CA PRO A 126 16.96 -0.95 2.09
C PRO A 126 16.85 0.49 2.63
N ALA A 127 17.03 1.52 1.79
CA ALA A 127 16.86 2.91 2.22
C ALA A 127 15.44 3.22 2.75
N VAL A 128 14.44 2.39 2.42
CA VAL A 128 13.10 2.51 3.01
C VAL A 128 13.12 2.19 4.51
N LEU A 129 13.88 1.18 4.92
CA LEU A 129 14.07 0.83 6.35
C LEU A 129 14.80 1.98 7.06
N ASP A 130 15.96 2.37 6.53
CA ASP A 130 16.79 3.43 7.12
C ASP A 130 16.02 4.75 7.26
N PHE A 131 15.27 5.12 6.21
CA PHE A 131 14.43 6.32 6.21
C PHE A 131 13.33 6.25 7.28
N THR A 132 12.64 5.12 7.35
CA THR A 132 11.54 4.94 8.30
C THR A 132 12.02 4.91 9.73
N GLU A 133 13.15 4.28 9.98
CA GLU A 133 13.71 4.07 11.31
C GLU A 133 14.34 5.33 11.89
N SER A 134 15.11 6.06 11.08
CA SER A 134 16.00 7.10 11.60
C SER A 134 15.73 8.51 11.09
N ARG A 135 14.86 8.70 10.09
CA ARG A 135 14.76 10.00 9.43
C ARG A 135 13.34 10.57 9.30
N LEU A 136 12.34 9.73 9.13
CA LEU A 136 10.98 10.14 8.79
C LEU A 136 10.37 11.13 9.79
N ASP A 137 10.49 10.86 11.08
CA ASP A 137 9.87 11.69 12.13
C ASP A 137 10.51 13.08 12.20
N ASP A 138 11.84 13.13 12.09
CA ASP A 138 12.56 14.41 12.12
C ASP A 138 12.25 15.23 10.87
N LEU A 139 12.19 14.59 9.71
CA LEU A 139 11.82 15.26 8.46
C LEU A 139 10.42 15.89 8.55
N VAL A 140 9.44 15.16 9.06
CA VAL A 140 8.05 15.64 9.20
C VAL A 140 8.03 16.89 10.10
N LYS A 141 8.76 16.89 11.21
CA LYS A 141 8.90 18.04 12.11
C LYS A 141 9.63 19.21 11.46
N GLU A 142 10.74 18.95 10.76
CA GLU A 142 11.50 19.96 10.01
C GLU A 142 10.65 20.67 8.94
N CYS A 143 9.73 19.94 8.32
CA CYS A 143 8.77 20.51 7.37
C CYS A 143 7.65 21.32 8.04
N GLY A 144 7.62 21.41 9.36
CA GLY A 144 6.64 22.18 10.12
C GLY A 144 5.27 21.52 10.24
N LEU A 145 5.17 20.20 10.01
CA LEU A 145 3.96 19.45 10.23
C LEU A 145 3.93 18.85 11.62
N HIS A 146 2.93 19.21 12.41
CA HIS A 146 2.61 18.52 13.65
C HIS A 146 1.68 17.33 13.37
N ALA A 147 2.25 16.14 13.24
CA ALA A 147 1.50 14.90 13.16
C ALA A 147 1.45 14.25 14.55
N VAL A 148 0.25 14.00 15.06
CA VAL A 148 0.10 13.32 16.36
C VAL A 148 0.66 11.89 16.28
N THR A 149 0.39 11.22 15.16
CA THR A 149 0.94 9.89 14.88
C THR A 149 1.40 9.78 13.43
N ILE A 150 2.51 9.06 13.19
CA ILE A 150 3.05 8.78 11.85
C ILE A 150 2.98 7.27 11.62
N HIS A 151 2.31 6.89 10.52
CA HIS A 151 2.00 5.50 10.18
C HIS A 151 2.64 5.11 8.85
N PRO A 152 3.92 4.67 8.82
CA PRO A 152 4.52 4.16 7.62
C PRO A 152 3.94 2.80 7.25
N VAL A 153 3.78 2.55 5.94
CA VAL A 153 3.20 1.32 5.41
C VAL A 153 4.03 0.80 4.25
N VAL A 154 4.52 -0.42 4.36
CA VAL A 154 5.13 -1.17 3.26
C VAL A 154 4.09 -2.10 2.65
N SER A 155 3.97 -2.03 1.31
CA SER A 155 3.18 -2.98 0.52
C SER A 155 4.13 -3.71 -0.43
N THR A 156 4.15 -5.03 -0.36
CA THR A 156 5.06 -5.86 -1.16
C THR A 156 4.31 -6.93 -1.95
N MET A 157 4.79 -7.19 -3.15
CA MET A 157 4.32 -8.29 -3.99
C MET A 157 5.06 -9.59 -3.71
N MET A 158 5.90 -9.63 -2.68
CA MET A 158 6.68 -10.81 -2.32
C MET A 158 7.53 -11.32 -3.48
N PRO A 159 8.49 -10.52 -3.96
CA PRO A 159 9.22 -10.81 -5.18
C PRO A 159 10.12 -12.06 -5.03
N ARG A 160 9.95 -13.02 -5.95
CA ARG A 160 10.67 -14.31 -5.96
C ARG A 160 12.19 -14.15 -6.03
N SER A 161 12.68 -13.13 -6.71
CA SER A 161 14.12 -12.89 -6.90
C SER A 161 14.78 -12.09 -5.78
N ASN A 162 14.06 -11.75 -4.70
CA ASN A 162 14.65 -11.04 -3.58
C ASN A 162 15.18 -11.98 -2.50
N ASN A 163 16.47 -12.27 -2.54
CA ASN A 163 17.12 -13.13 -1.55
C ASN A 163 17.11 -12.57 -0.12
N ASN A 164 16.89 -11.27 0.03
CA ASN A 164 16.85 -10.59 1.32
C ASN A 164 15.41 -10.35 1.82
N LEU A 165 14.40 -10.90 1.14
CA LEU A 165 13.00 -10.61 1.45
C LEU A 165 12.65 -10.94 2.91
N SER A 166 12.99 -12.13 3.39
CA SER A 166 12.68 -12.54 4.76
C SER A 166 13.36 -11.65 5.81
N SER A 167 14.63 -11.30 5.62
CA SER A 167 15.35 -10.40 6.54
C SER A 167 14.78 -8.99 6.50
N TYR A 168 14.43 -8.47 5.33
CA TYR A 168 13.79 -7.18 5.19
C TYR A 168 12.45 -7.13 5.96
N LEU A 169 11.60 -8.15 5.77
CA LEU A 169 10.29 -8.20 6.43
C LEU A 169 10.41 -8.33 7.94
N LYS A 170 11.37 -9.12 8.43
CA LYS A 170 11.64 -9.22 9.88
C LYS A 170 12.08 -7.87 10.46
N HIS A 171 12.99 -7.17 9.79
CA HIS A 171 13.41 -5.82 10.22
C HIS A 171 12.23 -4.82 10.17
N TRP A 172 11.41 -4.84 9.12
CA TRP A 172 10.20 -4.01 9.06
C TRP A 172 9.23 -4.30 10.22
N CYS A 173 9.04 -5.58 10.56
CA CYS A 173 8.21 -5.97 11.69
C CYS A 173 8.78 -5.50 13.03
N GLU A 174 10.10 -5.47 13.17
CA GLU A 174 10.78 -4.92 14.34
C GLU A 174 10.52 -3.42 14.47
N ILE A 175 10.75 -2.64 13.41
CA ILE A 175 10.39 -1.21 13.36
C ILE A 175 8.93 -1.00 13.76
N LYS A 176 8.02 -1.78 13.15
CA LYS A 176 6.58 -1.72 13.43
C LYS A 176 6.27 -1.95 14.90
N ASN A 177 6.78 -3.04 15.46
CA ASN A 177 6.41 -3.49 16.79
C ASN A 177 7.06 -2.67 17.91
N THR A 178 8.27 -2.16 17.69
CA THR A 178 9.04 -1.42 18.71
C THR A 178 8.89 0.09 18.55
N GLN A 179 9.44 0.64 17.49
CA GLN A 179 9.51 2.11 17.30
C GLN A 179 8.15 2.73 16.97
N ARG A 180 7.30 2.00 16.20
CA ARG A 180 5.99 2.47 15.78
C ARG A 180 4.86 1.99 16.66
N HIS A 181 5.15 1.36 17.78
CA HIS A 181 4.18 0.89 18.77
C HIS A 181 3.02 0.08 18.17
N GLY A 182 3.31 -0.66 17.09
CA GLY A 182 2.33 -1.47 16.38
C GLY A 182 1.56 -0.76 15.27
N GLU A 183 1.70 0.54 15.10
CA GLU A 183 0.89 1.34 14.18
C GLU A 183 1.37 1.32 12.71
N ALA A 184 2.63 0.99 12.45
CA ALA A 184 3.09 0.78 11.08
C ALA A 184 2.38 -0.39 10.41
N GLY A 185 2.22 -0.32 9.08
CA GLY A 185 1.54 -1.35 8.30
C GLY A 185 2.50 -2.21 7.50
N LEU A 186 2.19 -3.51 7.43
CA LEU A 186 2.77 -4.43 6.46
C LEU A 186 1.64 -5.05 5.65
N GLN A 187 1.69 -4.90 4.32
CA GLN A 187 0.72 -5.47 3.40
C GLN A 187 1.41 -6.42 2.43
N LEU A 188 0.94 -7.66 2.39
CA LEU A 188 1.37 -8.67 1.43
C LEU A 188 0.34 -8.73 0.30
N SER A 189 0.76 -8.45 -0.94
CA SER A 189 -0.12 -8.49 -2.10
C SER A 189 -0.37 -9.94 -2.50
N ILE A 190 -1.49 -10.46 -2.06
CA ILE A 190 -1.92 -11.84 -2.34
C ILE A 190 -2.72 -11.90 -3.65
N ASN A 191 -3.69 -11.04 -3.80
CA ASN A 191 -4.56 -10.84 -4.98
C ASN A 191 -5.41 -12.05 -5.41
N SER A 192 -5.00 -13.28 -5.12
CA SER A 192 -5.77 -14.49 -5.42
C SER A 192 -5.32 -15.64 -4.51
N THR A 193 -6.21 -16.58 -4.25
CA THR A 193 -5.91 -17.86 -3.59
C THR A 193 -5.55 -18.98 -4.59
N SER A 194 -5.48 -18.67 -5.87
CA SER A 194 -4.95 -19.54 -6.94
C SER A 194 -3.54 -19.09 -7.32
N ASP A 195 -2.58 -19.99 -7.22
CA ASP A 195 -1.20 -19.70 -7.64
C ASP A 195 -1.11 -19.43 -9.15
N ASP A 196 -1.91 -20.11 -9.99
CA ASP A 196 -1.96 -19.84 -11.44
C ASP A 196 -2.45 -18.41 -11.73
N GLN A 197 -3.49 -17.96 -11.02
CA GLN A 197 -3.99 -16.60 -11.20
C GLN A 197 -2.98 -15.57 -10.70
N ARG A 198 -2.28 -15.84 -9.60
CA ARG A 198 -1.19 -14.98 -9.09
C ARG A 198 -0.02 -14.93 -10.08
N GLU A 199 0.39 -16.08 -10.60
CA GLU A 199 1.48 -16.17 -11.59
C GLU A 199 1.17 -15.26 -12.81
N ALA A 200 -0.06 -15.34 -13.33
CA ALA A 200 -0.52 -14.47 -14.40
C ALA A 200 -0.51 -12.98 -14.01
N GLN A 201 -1.06 -12.64 -12.85
CA GLN A 201 -1.15 -11.24 -12.39
C GLN A 201 0.20 -10.59 -12.14
N PHE A 202 1.16 -11.33 -11.61
CA PHE A 202 2.50 -10.83 -11.27
C PHE A 202 3.57 -11.19 -12.30
N ALA A 203 3.15 -11.69 -13.47
CA ALA A 203 4.05 -12.07 -14.56
C ALA A 203 5.19 -13.01 -14.10
N GLY A 204 4.86 -13.99 -13.26
CA GLY A 204 5.81 -14.98 -12.74
C GLY A 204 6.80 -14.46 -11.70
N LYS A 205 6.65 -13.23 -11.23
CA LYS A 205 7.67 -12.59 -10.39
C LYS A 205 7.39 -12.61 -8.89
N SER A 206 6.19 -13.01 -8.48
CA SER A 206 5.84 -13.18 -7.07
C SER A 206 6.08 -14.61 -6.60
N LEU A 207 6.33 -14.81 -5.32
CA LEU A 207 6.35 -16.11 -4.67
C LEU A 207 4.96 -16.78 -4.74
N SER A 208 4.91 -18.12 -4.69
CA SER A 208 3.68 -18.88 -4.50
C SER A 208 3.07 -18.62 -3.12
N LEU A 209 1.79 -18.93 -2.95
CA LEU A 209 1.10 -18.77 -1.66
C LEU A 209 1.79 -19.53 -0.54
N ARG A 210 2.26 -20.73 -0.80
CA ARG A 210 2.96 -21.55 0.20
C ARG A 210 4.31 -20.97 0.58
N GLU A 211 5.07 -20.47 -0.38
CA GLU A 211 6.34 -19.79 -0.10
C GLU A 211 6.11 -18.51 0.70
N ILE A 212 5.06 -17.73 0.38
CA ILE A 212 4.66 -16.56 1.16
C ILE A 212 4.26 -16.94 2.58
N ALA A 213 3.45 -17.99 2.72
CA ALA A 213 3.00 -18.48 4.03
C ALA A 213 4.17 -18.94 4.90
N ASN A 214 5.17 -19.62 4.31
CA ASN A 214 6.39 -20.02 5.03
C ASN A 214 7.16 -18.80 5.58
N ILE A 215 7.36 -17.75 4.77
CA ILE A 215 8.00 -16.52 5.24
C ILE A 215 7.13 -15.85 6.29
N ALA A 216 5.82 -15.78 6.06
CA ALA A 216 4.86 -15.13 6.95
C ALA A 216 4.75 -15.82 8.32
N SER A 217 4.91 -17.14 8.38
CA SER A 217 4.90 -17.89 9.63
C SER A 217 6.06 -17.49 10.56
N ASP A 218 7.21 -17.16 9.97
CA ASP A 218 8.42 -16.71 10.68
C ASP A 218 8.38 -15.26 11.17
N LEU A 219 7.40 -14.46 10.74
CA LEU A 219 7.25 -13.09 11.22
C LEU A 219 6.82 -13.08 12.69
N PRO A 220 7.29 -12.13 13.50
CA PRO A 220 6.86 -12.01 14.89
C PRO A 220 5.35 -11.74 14.98
N MET A 221 4.76 -12.02 16.13
CA MET A 221 3.40 -11.59 16.42
C MET A 221 3.29 -10.07 16.29
N PRO A 222 2.28 -9.54 15.58
CA PRO A 222 2.12 -8.11 15.45
C PRO A 222 1.68 -7.48 16.77
N VAL A 223 2.35 -6.43 17.18
CA VAL A 223 1.83 -5.52 18.20
C VAL A 223 0.82 -4.60 17.51
N GLY A 224 -0.32 -4.32 18.15
CA GLY A 224 -1.35 -3.44 17.61
C GLY A 224 -1.98 -3.98 16.31
N ARG A 225 -1.78 -3.31 15.19
CA ARG A 225 -2.36 -3.70 13.90
C ARG A 225 -1.79 -5.02 13.40
N LYS A 226 -2.67 -5.92 12.99
CA LYS A 226 -2.30 -7.14 12.27
C LYS A 226 -1.65 -6.81 10.92
N TYR A 227 -0.88 -7.73 10.40
CA TYR A 227 -0.40 -7.69 9.02
C TYR A 227 -1.58 -7.88 8.06
N THR A 228 -1.44 -7.40 6.84
CA THR A 228 -2.55 -7.39 5.89
C THR A 228 -2.25 -8.30 4.71
N LEU A 229 -3.15 -9.23 4.42
CA LEU A 229 -3.23 -9.93 3.15
C LEU A 229 -4.09 -9.08 2.22
N ASN A 230 -3.45 -8.41 1.26
CA ASN A 230 -4.12 -7.47 0.37
C ASN A 230 -4.53 -8.15 -0.93
N PHE A 231 -5.79 -7.97 -1.31
CA PHE A 231 -6.37 -8.47 -2.55
C PHE A 231 -6.83 -7.30 -3.39
N ALA A 232 -6.22 -7.12 -4.56
CA ALA A 232 -6.77 -6.30 -5.62
C ALA A 232 -7.64 -7.21 -6.48
N VAL A 233 -8.95 -6.98 -6.48
CA VAL A 233 -9.94 -7.92 -7.01
C VAL A 233 -10.68 -7.41 -8.23
N THR A 234 -11.13 -8.36 -9.05
CA THR A 234 -12.15 -8.23 -10.08
C THR A 234 -13.20 -9.31 -9.85
N GLU A 235 -14.26 -9.35 -10.65
CA GLU A 235 -15.25 -10.42 -10.58
C GLU A 235 -14.64 -11.82 -10.82
N ALA A 236 -13.58 -11.91 -11.62
CA ALA A 236 -12.89 -13.16 -11.91
C ALA A 236 -11.90 -13.60 -10.82
N THR A 237 -11.72 -12.82 -9.77
CA THR A 237 -10.76 -13.15 -8.70
C THR A 237 -11.19 -14.40 -7.94
N ILE A 238 -10.24 -15.32 -7.76
CA ILE A 238 -10.42 -16.52 -6.94
C ILE A 238 -9.95 -16.19 -5.54
N LEU A 239 -10.90 -16.21 -4.60
CA LEU A 239 -10.65 -16.03 -3.17
C LEU A 239 -11.39 -17.12 -2.41
N ASP A 240 -10.64 -18.06 -1.84
CA ASP A 240 -11.15 -19.14 -1.00
C ASP A 240 -10.63 -18.94 0.44
N ALA A 241 -11.56 -18.67 1.34
CA ALA A 241 -11.25 -18.45 2.74
C ALA A 241 -10.59 -19.67 3.42
N LYS A 242 -10.92 -20.91 2.97
CA LYS A 242 -10.31 -22.13 3.51
C LYS A 242 -8.83 -22.24 3.14
N VAL A 243 -8.45 -21.80 1.93
CA VAL A 243 -7.04 -21.75 1.52
C VAL A 243 -6.29 -20.77 2.41
N LEU A 244 -6.83 -19.58 2.65
CA LEU A 244 -6.20 -18.58 3.53
C LEU A 244 -6.06 -19.10 4.95
N ASP A 245 -7.10 -19.69 5.49
CA ASP A 245 -7.12 -20.24 6.84
C ASP A 245 -6.13 -21.39 7.05
N SER A 246 -5.90 -22.19 6.01
CA SER A 246 -4.90 -23.26 6.04
C SER A 246 -3.45 -22.77 5.96
N LEU A 247 -3.22 -21.53 5.48
CA LEU A 247 -1.89 -21.02 5.19
C LEU A 247 -1.45 -19.89 6.13
N PHE A 248 -2.39 -19.07 6.63
CA PHE A 248 -2.08 -17.87 7.39
C PHE A 248 -2.76 -17.86 8.76
N ASP A 249 -1.99 -17.48 9.76
CA ASP A 249 -2.47 -17.36 11.13
C ASP A 249 -3.42 -16.14 11.26
N ARG A 250 -4.65 -16.39 11.67
CA ARG A 250 -5.68 -15.37 11.88
C ARG A 250 -5.31 -14.37 12.97
N ASP A 251 -4.45 -14.74 13.91
CA ASP A 251 -4.01 -13.81 14.94
C ASP A 251 -2.95 -12.84 14.42
N LYS A 252 -2.21 -13.21 13.38
CA LYS A 252 -1.21 -12.36 12.72
C LYS A 252 -1.79 -11.52 11.59
N PHE A 253 -2.78 -12.02 10.86
CA PHE A 253 -3.22 -11.44 9.58
C PHE A 253 -4.69 -11.05 9.56
N ILE A 254 -4.98 -10.01 8.78
CA ILE A 254 -6.32 -9.65 8.31
C ILE A 254 -6.33 -9.63 6.79
N VAL A 255 -7.49 -9.82 6.20
CA VAL A 255 -7.72 -9.69 4.76
C VAL A 255 -8.20 -8.27 4.44
N LYS A 256 -7.64 -7.70 3.38
CA LYS A 256 -8.10 -6.43 2.81
C LYS A 256 -8.41 -6.64 1.34
N ILE A 257 -9.60 -6.25 0.93
CA ILE A 257 -10.09 -6.36 -0.44
C ILE A 257 -10.27 -4.95 -1.00
N THR A 258 -9.73 -4.71 -2.20
CA THR A 258 -9.88 -3.46 -2.94
C THR A 258 -10.10 -3.78 -4.43
N PRO A 259 -10.87 -2.99 -5.16
CA PRO A 259 -10.99 -3.20 -6.60
C PRO A 259 -9.66 -2.92 -7.30
N ILE A 260 -9.41 -3.60 -8.42
CA ILE A 260 -8.33 -3.24 -9.33
C ILE A 260 -8.65 -1.89 -9.95
N HIS A 261 -7.69 -0.96 -9.91
CA HIS A 261 -7.83 0.32 -10.57
C HIS A 261 -7.80 0.18 -12.10
N GLN A 262 -8.60 1.00 -12.78
CA GLN A 262 -8.64 1.07 -14.23
C GLN A 262 -7.35 1.72 -14.76
N THR A 263 -6.31 0.92 -14.92
CA THR A 263 -5.07 1.31 -15.60
C THR A 263 -5.13 0.89 -17.07
N LYS A 264 -4.30 1.51 -17.91
CA LYS A 264 -4.19 1.10 -19.31
C LYS A 264 -3.74 -0.36 -19.43
N THR A 265 -2.78 -0.78 -18.61
CA THR A 265 -2.31 -2.17 -18.57
C THR A 265 -3.39 -3.14 -18.11
N ALA A 266 -4.19 -2.79 -17.12
CA ALA A 266 -5.32 -3.61 -16.68
C ALA A 266 -6.33 -3.84 -17.82
N LEU A 267 -6.65 -2.79 -18.58
CA LEU A 267 -7.53 -2.89 -19.74
C LEU A 267 -6.93 -3.76 -20.86
N GLU A 268 -5.63 -3.60 -21.15
CA GLU A 268 -4.91 -4.43 -22.13
C GLU A 268 -4.90 -5.92 -21.78
N HIS A 269 -5.02 -6.25 -20.48
CA HIS A 269 -5.08 -7.62 -19.97
C HIS A 269 -6.51 -8.10 -19.66
N ASN A 270 -7.51 -7.36 -20.15
CA ASN A 270 -8.94 -7.69 -20.00
C ASN A 270 -9.39 -7.87 -18.54
N TYR A 271 -8.82 -7.12 -17.60
CA TYR A 271 -9.39 -7.06 -16.27
C TYR A 271 -10.73 -6.31 -16.35
N ASP A 272 -11.78 -7.00 -15.93
CA ASP A 272 -13.08 -6.37 -15.79
C ASP A 272 -13.07 -5.41 -14.60
N ILE A 273 -13.24 -4.12 -14.89
CA ILE A 273 -13.17 -3.03 -13.92
C ILE A 273 -14.54 -2.34 -13.87
N THR A 274 -15.59 -3.13 -13.87
CA THR A 274 -16.97 -2.63 -13.79
C THR A 274 -17.33 -2.10 -12.41
N THR A 275 -16.46 -2.31 -11.43
CA THR A 275 -16.72 -1.90 -10.05
C THR A 275 -16.26 -0.47 -9.82
N SER A 276 -17.21 0.39 -9.63
CA SER A 276 -16.96 1.66 -8.95
C SER A 276 -16.76 1.42 -7.46
N TYR A 277 -16.04 2.32 -6.77
CA TYR A 277 -15.99 2.32 -5.31
C TYR A 277 -17.38 2.53 -4.66
N ASP A 278 -18.40 2.83 -5.45
CA ASP A 278 -19.78 3.05 -5.03
C ASP A 278 -20.63 1.78 -5.13
N ASP A 279 -20.16 0.76 -5.84
CA ASP A 279 -20.82 -0.54 -5.96
C ASP A 279 -20.06 -1.61 -5.18
N TYR A 280 -20.64 -2.05 -4.08
CA TYR A 280 -20.08 -3.08 -3.20
C TYR A 280 -20.46 -4.50 -3.63
N SER A 281 -21.31 -4.67 -4.62
CA SER A 281 -21.82 -5.98 -5.05
C SER A 281 -20.71 -6.96 -5.42
N VAL A 282 -19.60 -6.46 -5.96
CA VAL A 282 -18.41 -7.27 -6.27
C VAL A 282 -17.81 -7.95 -5.03
N TYR A 283 -18.02 -7.36 -3.85
CA TYR A 283 -17.45 -7.86 -2.61
C TYR A 283 -18.36 -8.89 -1.92
N ASP A 284 -19.66 -8.92 -2.25
CA ASP A 284 -20.64 -9.81 -1.62
C ASP A 284 -20.23 -11.27 -1.71
N LYS A 285 -19.62 -11.67 -2.83
CA LYS A 285 -19.13 -13.04 -3.02
C LYS A 285 -17.92 -13.41 -2.16
N PHE A 286 -17.23 -12.43 -1.58
CA PHE A 286 -16.06 -12.66 -0.71
C PHE A 286 -16.44 -12.63 0.78
N GLU A 287 -17.69 -12.34 1.11
CA GLU A 287 -18.23 -12.40 2.47
C GLU A 287 -18.72 -13.82 2.76
N GLN A 288 -17.88 -14.60 3.41
CA GLN A 288 -18.20 -15.97 3.84
C GLN A 288 -17.84 -16.17 5.32
#